data_2056e67330838a3cae786339205b14ff
#
_entry.id   2056e67330838a3cae786339205b14ff
#
_cell.length_a   1.000
_cell.length_b   1.000
_cell.length_c   1.000
_cell.angle_alpha   90.00
_cell.angle_beta   90.00
_cell.angle_gamma   90.00
#
_symmetry.space_group_name_H-M   'P 1'
#
loop_
_entity.id
_entity.type
_entity.pdbx_description
1 polymer ?
#
loop_
_entity_poly.entity_id
_entity_poly.type
_entity_poly.pdbx_seq_one_letter_code
_entity_poly.pdbx_strand_id
1 'polypeptide(L)'
;YEEVNQIFDGSASDELRAKYEPVAQGLADARELAQVLKRRAHDRGYMELESCESEFTLNEDGVCVEMHAHQTGEAQQMIEQLMIAANEAAARLAREAKLPFVYRIHESPAPERLATLEERMTALGFRVPPLAADVSPRELSALLDQAKGTKYHTLVSFQMLRTMAKARYATNPAGHYGLALADYCHFTSPIRRYADTSIHRILSDYVAGVPVAVIQQRYAEFVQESAALSSDTEVRAMGAERSAEDCYAAECMRAHLGECFPGVVTGVTEWGVYVRLENTAEGFIRAEYLPAGMEFDGAFSYRTPGLNPTVLTVGDPYDVRVIRAEVAVGQIDFEPAVGASHPDPNARRGRSMGGSTASGSKKFGSGGRSGGYGPRGGTRSGSHGGGKSGGTHGGKPSGKGGKFPGRKVY
;
A
#
# COMPACT_ATOMS: atom_id res chain seq x y z
N TYR A 1 -13.93 -19.29 4.65
CA TYR A 1 -13.77 -18.35 5.78
C TYR A 1 -15.12 -17.76 6.20
N GLU A 2 -15.97 -17.32 5.27
CA GLU A 2 -17.27 -16.71 5.57
C GLU A 2 -18.15 -17.67 6.38
N GLU A 3 -18.26 -18.95 5.98
CA GLU A 3 -19.03 -19.97 6.69
C GLU A 3 -18.53 -20.21 8.13
N VAL A 4 -17.20 -20.25 8.32
CA VAL A 4 -16.60 -20.44 9.66
C VAL A 4 -16.76 -19.18 10.52
N ASN A 5 -16.68 -17.98 9.92
CA ASN A 5 -16.99 -16.73 10.65
C ASN A 5 -18.42 -16.74 11.15
N GLN A 6 -19.41 -17.15 10.32
CA GLN A 6 -20.82 -17.29 10.74
C GLN A 6 -21.00 -18.30 11.90
N ILE A 7 -20.17 -19.37 11.94
CA ILE A 7 -20.19 -20.30 13.07
C ILE A 7 -19.63 -19.64 14.33
N PHE A 8 -18.55 -18.87 14.19
CA PHE A 8 -17.87 -18.23 15.33
C PHE A 8 -18.65 -17.08 15.94
N ASP A 9 -19.38 -16.31 15.16
CA ASP A 9 -20.22 -15.20 15.59
C ASP A 9 -21.66 -15.60 15.97
N GLY A 10 -22.02 -16.89 15.68
CA GLY A 10 -23.31 -17.46 16.03
C GLY A 10 -24.44 -17.20 15.02
N SER A 11 -24.16 -16.56 13.88
CA SER A 11 -25.12 -16.26 12.81
C SER A 11 -25.38 -17.43 11.85
N ALA A 12 -24.65 -18.56 12.00
CA ALA A 12 -24.78 -19.73 11.15
C ALA A 12 -26.19 -20.34 11.21
N SER A 13 -26.74 -20.74 10.06
CA SER A 13 -27.99 -21.51 9.97
C SER A 13 -27.81 -22.93 10.54
N ASP A 14 -28.92 -23.58 10.85
CA ASP A 14 -28.87 -24.97 11.33
C ASP A 14 -28.27 -25.94 10.30
N GLU A 15 -28.52 -25.69 9.01
CA GLU A 15 -27.92 -26.46 7.91
C GLU A 15 -26.40 -26.28 7.88
N LEU A 16 -25.91 -25.04 8.06
CA LEU A 16 -24.50 -24.76 8.09
C LEU A 16 -23.81 -25.38 9.31
N ARG A 17 -24.45 -25.33 10.48
CA ARG A 17 -23.96 -26.01 11.69
C ARG A 17 -23.88 -27.52 11.51
N ALA A 18 -24.92 -28.14 10.91
CA ALA A 18 -24.92 -29.57 10.62
C ALA A 18 -23.80 -29.95 9.63
N LYS A 19 -23.52 -29.11 8.62
CA LYS A 19 -22.40 -29.33 7.67
C LYS A 19 -21.05 -29.40 8.38
N TYR A 20 -20.82 -28.57 9.39
CA TYR A 20 -19.55 -28.46 10.10
C TYR A 20 -19.50 -29.30 11.39
N GLU A 21 -20.58 -29.97 11.77
CA GLU A 21 -20.65 -30.78 12.98
C GLU A 21 -19.49 -31.77 13.11
N PRO A 22 -19.04 -32.52 12.04
CA PRO A 22 -17.94 -33.47 12.15
C PRO A 22 -16.59 -32.84 12.52
N VAL A 23 -16.40 -31.53 12.30
CA VAL A 23 -15.15 -30.79 12.57
C VAL A 23 -15.32 -29.68 13.60
N ALA A 24 -16.51 -29.53 14.18
CA ALA A 24 -16.86 -28.45 15.08
C ALA A 24 -15.91 -28.33 16.29
N GLN A 25 -15.57 -29.48 16.92
CA GLN A 25 -14.64 -29.51 18.05
C GLN A 25 -13.23 -29.08 17.62
N GLY A 26 -12.76 -29.56 16.46
CA GLY A 26 -11.45 -29.15 15.93
C GLY A 26 -11.37 -27.65 15.61
N LEU A 27 -12.46 -27.06 15.11
CA LEU A 27 -12.54 -25.62 14.89
C LEU A 27 -12.51 -24.84 16.22
N ALA A 28 -13.23 -25.31 17.24
CA ALA A 28 -13.21 -24.69 18.56
C ALA A 28 -11.81 -24.76 19.21
N ASP A 29 -11.16 -25.90 19.14
CA ASP A 29 -9.81 -26.09 19.67
C ASP A 29 -8.78 -25.21 18.93
N ALA A 30 -8.89 -25.14 17.60
CA ALA A 30 -8.02 -24.27 16.77
C ALA A 30 -8.23 -22.79 17.08
N ARG A 31 -9.49 -22.37 17.29
CA ARG A 31 -9.84 -20.99 17.71
C ARG A 31 -9.22 -20.66 19.07
N GLU A 32 -9.37 -21.54 20.07
CA GLU A 32 -8.77 -21.34 21.39
C GLU A 32 -7.24 -21.28 21.31
N LEU A 33 -6.61 -22.18 20.58
CA LEU A 33 -5.16 -22.18 20.36
C LEU A 33 -4.70 -20.86 19.71
N ALA A 34 -5.39 -20.41 18.68
CA ALA A 34 -5.06 -19.14 18.00
C ALA A 34 -5.14 -17.95 18.96
N GLN A 35 -6.14 -17.89 19.83
CA GLN A 35 -6.26 -16.86 20.86
C GLN A 35 -5.10 -16.92 21.87
N VAL A 36 -4.64 -18.11 22.25
CA VAL A 36 -3.45 -18.27 23.11
C VAL A 36 -2.20 -17.78 22.38
N LEU A 37 -2.03 -18.14 21.12
CA LEU A 37 -0.90 -17.69 20.29
C LEU A 37 -0.90 -16.17 20.12
N LYS A 38 -2.05 -15.56 19.85
CA LYS A 38 -2.21 -14.08 19.71
C LYS A 38 -1.82 -13.37 21.00
N ARG A 39 -2.30 -13.84 22.18
CA ARG A 39 -1.91 -13.27 23.46
C ARG A 39 -0.40 -13.35 23.69
N ARG A 40 0.22 -14.51 23.45
CA ARG A 40 1.67 -14.69 23.56
C ARG A 40 2.46 -13.80 22.59
N ALA A 41 1.97 -13.61 21.38
CA ALA A 41 2.57 -12.71 20.40
C ALA A 41 2.54 -11.26 20.93
N HIS A 42 1.40 -10.79 21.41
CA HIS A 42 1.25 -9.47 22.00
C HIS A 42 2.20 -9.28 23.21
N ASP A 43 2.29 -10.27 24.12
CA ASP A 43 3.20 -10.22 25.28
C ASP A 43 4.67 -10.13 24.87
N ARG A 44 5.06 -10.67 23.72
CA ARG A 44 6.41 -10.53 23.15
C ARG A 44 6.65 -9.17 22.51
N GLY A 45 5.59 -8.42 22.17
CA GLY A 45 5.67 -7.14 21.49
C GLY A 45 5.38 -7.22 19.99
N TYR A 46 4.58 -8.22 19.55
CA TYR A 46 4.02 -8.22 18.20
C TYR A 46 3.28 -6.91 17.94
N MET A 47 3.63 -6.26 16.84
CA MET A 47 3.00 -5.00 16.43
C MET A 47 1.86 -5.29 15.48
N GLU A 48 0.63 -5.18 15.98
CA GLU A 48 -0.58 -5.26 15.16
C GLU A 48 -0.78 -3.90 14.47
N LEU A 49 -0.26 -3.78 13.25
CA LEU A 49 -0.44 -2.61 12.41
C LEU A 49 -1.68 -2.81 11.55
N GLU A 50 -2.64 -1.88 11.64
CA GLU A 50 -3.82 -1.92 10.80
C GLU A 50 -3.42 -1.68 9.34
N SER A 51 -3.74 -2.63 8.47
CA SER A 51 -3.71 -2.46 7.02
C SER A 51 -5.15 -2.31 6.52
N CYS A 52 -5.40 -1.28 5.73
CA CYS A 52 -6.65 -1.13 5.04
C CYS A 52 -6.45 -1.62 3.61
N GLU A 53 -6.77 -2.90 3.38
CA GLU A 53 -6.77 -3.48 2.03
C GLU A 53 -8.11 -3.20 1.37
N SER A 54 -8.08 -2.90 0.08
CA SER A 54 -9.28 -2.67 -0.72
C SER A 54 -9.74 -3.97 -1.37
N GLU A 55 -11.03 -4.20 -1.40
CA GLU A 55 -11.65 -5.28 -2.16
C GLU A 55 -12.50 -4.67 -3.28
N PHE A 56 -12.32 -5.17 -4.51
CA PHE A 56 -12.93 -4.63 -5.71
C PHE A 56 -13.95 -5.60 -6.28
N THR A 57 -15.15 -5.10 -6.59
CA THR A 57 -16.18 -5.84 -7.30
C THR A 57 -16.14 -5.45 -8.77
N LEU A 58 -15.92 -6.44 -9.64
CA LEU A 58 -15.89 -6.23 -11.08
C LEU A 58 -17.18 -6.76 -11.71
N ASN A 59 -17.72 -6.04 -12.69
CA ASN A 59 -18.84 -6.52 -13.50
C ASN A 59 -18.39 -7.57 -14.55
N GLU A 60 -19.32 -8.04 -15.38
CA GLU A 60 -19.05 -9.05 -16.42
C GLU A 60 -18.01 -8.60 -17.46
N ASP A 61 -17.88 -7.30 -17.70
CA ASP A 61 -16.91 -6.69 -18.60
C ASP A 61 -15.54 -6.46 -17.97
N GLY A 62 -15.38 -6.79 -16.68
CA GLY A 62 -14.14 -6.58 -15.92
C GLY A 62 -13.93 -5.15 -15.45
N VAL A 63 -14.96 -4.30 -15.50
CA VAL A 63 -14.92 -2.91 -14.99
C VAL A 63 -15.22 -2.90 -13.49
N CYS A 64 -14.45 -2.12 -12.73
CA CYS A 64 -14.67 -1.94 -11.30
C CYS A 64 -15.93 -1.09 -11.05
N VAL A 65 -16.91 -1.67 -10.36
CA VAL A 65 -18.20 -1.03 -10.05
C VAL A 65 -18.35 -0.68 -8.58
N GLU A 66 -17.62 -1.35 -7.70
CA GLU A 66 -17.66 -1.12 -6.27
C GLU A 66 -16.32 -1.43 -5.63
N MET A 67 -15.97 -0.71 -4.59
CA MET A 67 -14.83 -0.98 -3.74
C MET A 67 -15.17 -0.75 -2.27
N HIS A 68 -14.60 -1.56 -1.39
CA HIS A 68 -14.81 -1.48 0.06
C HIS A 68 -13.60 -2.00 0.82
N ALA A 69 -13.54 -1.69 2.12
CA ALA A 69 -12.49 -2.20 2.99
C ALA A 69 -12.63 -3.72 3.15
N HIS A 70 -11.53 -4.44 2.91
CA HIS A 70 -11.48 -5.87 3.21
C HIS A 70 -11.62 -6.10 4.71
N GLN A 71 -12.58 -6.93 5.10
CA GLN A 71 -12.80 -7.29 6.50
C GLN A 71 -12.14 -8.64 6.81
N THR A 72 -11.17 -8.62 7.71
CA THR A 72 -10.53 -9.84 8.21
C THR A 72 -11.33 -10.38 9.40
N GLY A 73 -12.04 -11.49 9.20
CA GLY A 73 -12.81 -12.16 10.24
C GLY A 73 -11.95 -13.02 11.17
N GLU A 74 -12.59 -13.56 12.22
CA GLU A 74 -11.89 -14.38 13.23
C GLU A 74 -11.31 -15.67 12.64
N ALA A 75 -11.97 -16.26 11.62
CA ALA A 75 -11.47 -17.45 10.94
C ALA A 75 -10.15 -17.19 10.19
N GLN A 76 -10.01 -16.01 9.54
CA GLN A 76 -8.76 -15.62 8.90
C GLN A 76 -7.66 -15.39 9.93
N GLN A 77 -7.96 -14.67 11.03
CA GLN A 77 -7.01 -14.44 12.12
C GLN A 77 -6.56 -15.75 12.78
N MET A 78 -7.46 -16.71 12.96
CA MET A 78 -7.14 -18.04 13.46
C MET A 78 -6.09 -18.73 12.59
N ILE A 79 -6.33 -18.77 11.28
CA ILE A 79 -5.40 -19.40 10.34
C ILE A 79 -4.07 -18.64 10.31
N GLU A 80 -4.09 -17.30 10.35
CA GLU A 80 -2.88 -16.48 10.41
C GLU A 80 -1.98 -16.89 11.59
N GLN A 81 -2.53 -16.99 12.79
CA GLN A 81 -1.75 -17.37 13.98
C GLN A 81 -1.15 -18.78 13.86
N LEU A 82 -1.89 -19.73 13.31
CA LEU A 82 -1.40 -21.08 13.06
C LEU A 82 -0.31 -21.11 11.98
N MET A 83 -0.46 -20.29 10.93
CA MET A 83 0.56 -20.14 9.88
C MET A 83 1.85 -19.51 10.43
N ILE A 84 1.74 -18.47 11.28
CA ILE A 84 2.90 -17.85 11.94
C ILE A 84 3.64 -18.87 12.79
N ALA A 85 2.93 -19.68 13.59
CA ALA A 85 3.52 -20.72 14.41
C ALA A 85 4.23 -21.82 13.57
N ALA A 86 3.64 -22.24 12.46
CA ALA A 86 4.25 -23.21 11.55
C ALA A 86 5.51 -22.63 10.85
N ASN A 87 5.46 -21.36 10.42
CA ASN A 87 6.59 -20.66 9.84
C ASN A 87 7.76 -20.53 10.84
N GLU A 88 7.47 -20.18 12.09
CA GLU A 88 8.47 -20.13 13.18
C GLU A 88 9.09 -21.51 13.43
N ALA A 89 8.25 -22.56 13.54
CA ALA A 89 8.73 -23.93 13.80
C ALA A 89 9.64 -24.43 12.67
N ALA A 90 9.30 -24.20 11.41
CA ALA A 90 10.13 -24.57 10.26
C ALA A 90 11.48 -23.83 10.27
N ALA A 91 11.48 -22.53 10.57
CA ALA A 91 12.72 -21.74 10.64
C ALA A 91 13.63 -22.21 11.80
N ARG A 92 13.04 -22.48 12.97
CA ARG A 92 13.76 -23.00 14.14
C ARG A 92 14.39 -24.36 13.85
N LEU A 93 13.61 -25.29 13.27
CA LEU A 93 14.12 -26.61 12.86
C LEU A 93 15.32 -26.47 11.93
N ALA A 94 15.22 -25.62 10.92
CA ALA A 94 16.32 -25.41 9.97
C ALA A 94 17.58 -24.84 10.65
N ARG A 95 17.44 -23.90 11.56
CA ARG A 95 18.55 -23.31 12.32
C ARG A 95 19.21 -24.37 13.23
N GLU A 96 18.42 -25.14 13.99
CA GLU A 96 18.92 -26.16 14.90
C GLU A 96 19.61 -27.32 14.16
N ALA A 97 19.03 -27.74 13.04
CA ALA A 97 19.64 -28.75 12.16
C ALA A 97 20.76 -28.22 11.25
N LYS A 98 21.06 -26.92 11.31
CA LYS A 98 22.09 -26.23 10.48
C LYS A 98 21.87 -26.47 8.97
N LEU A 99 20.62 -26.42 8.53
CA LEU A 99 20.27 -26.54 7.12
C LEU A 99 20.57 -25.24 6.38
N PRO A 100 21.03 -25.27 5.12
CA PRO A 100 20.97 -24.10 4.26
C PRO A 100 19.50 -23.75 4.04
N PHE A 101 19.14 -22.49 4.29
CA PHE A 101 17.70 -22.13 4.36
C PHE A 101 17.44 -20.72 3.87
N VAL A 102 16.18 -20.43 3.53
CA VAL A 102 15.70 -19.09 3.18
C VAL A 102 14.82 -18.60 4.32
N TYR A 103 15.34 -17.67 5.11
CA TYR A 103 14.63 -17.03 6.20
C TYR A 103 13.89 -15.77 5.72
N ARG A 104 12.82 -15.43 6.40
CA ARG A 104 12.15 -14.12 6.26
C ARG A 104 12.60 -13.24 7.42
N ILE A 105 13.48 -12.29 7.14
CA ILE A 105 14.04 -11.42 8.17
C ILE A 105 13.42 -10.03 8.12
N HIS A 106 13.31 -9.43 9.29
CA HIS A 106 12.88 -8.05 9.47
C HIS A 106 13.77 -7.43 10.53
N GLU A 107 14.72 -6.61 10.08
CA GLU A 107 15.71 -5.98 10.96
C GLU A 107 15.07 -4.88 11.81
N SER A 108 15.75 -4.50 12.91
CA SER A 108 15.32 -3.37 13.73
C SER A 108 15.31 -2.06 12.92
N PRO A 109 14.51 -1.07 13.32
CA PRO A 109 14.50 0.23 12.69
C PRO A 109 15.86 0.93 12.77
N ALA A 110 16.20 1.71 11.75
CA ALA A 110 17.42 2.52 11.76
C ALA A 110 17.34 3.63 12.83
N PRO A 111 18.46 3.95 13.53
CA PRO A 111 18.48 4.94 14.62
C PRO A 111 17.92 6.32 14.22
N GLU A 112 18.20 6.77 12.99
CA GLU A 112 17.72 8.05 12.47
C GLU A 112 16.20 8.07 12.32
N ARG A 113 15.60 6.92 11.96
CA ARG A 113 14.13 6.78 11.86
C ARG A 113 13.48 6.73 13.24
N LEU A 114 14.15 6.11 14.22
CA LEU A 114 13.70 6.08 15.61
C LEU A 114 13.69 7.49 16.21
N ALA A 115 14.75 8.27 16.01
CA ALA A 115 14.84 9.67 16.46
C ALA A 115 13.71 10.52 15.83
N THR A 116 13.43 10.33 14.55
CA THR A 116 12.31 11.02 13.87
C THR A 116 10.95 10.60 14.45
N LEU A 117 10.76 9.32 14.77
CA LEU A 117 9.54 8.82 15.42
C LEU A 117 9.37 9.44 16.80
N GLU A 118 10.42 9.43 17.62
CA GLU A 118 10.43 10.02 18.97
C GLU A 118 10.03 11.48 18.95
N GLU A 119 10.64 12.29 18.06
CA GLU A 119 10.31 13.69 17.88
C GLU A 119 8.83 13.89 17.51
N ARG A 120 8.33 13.14 16.54
CA ARG A 120 6.95 13.26 16.05
C ARG A 120 5.93 12.84 17.11
N MET A 121 6.18 11.73 17.79
CA MET A 121 5.29 11.25 18.86
C MET A 121 5.25 12.24 20.04
N THR A 122 6.40 12.81 20.41
CA THR A 122 6.50 13.83 21.46
C THR A 122 5.74 15.10 21.06
N ALA A 123 5.83 15.53 19.80
CA ALA A 123 5.07 16.67 19.27
C ALA A 123 3.55 16.45 19.31
N LEU A 124 3.09 15.20 19.21
CA LEU A 124 1.68 14.81 19.35
C LEU A 124 1.25 14.69 20.83
N GLY A 125 2.15 14.86 21.79
CA GLY A 125 1.87 14.81 23.22
C GLY A 125 1.95 13.41 23.86
N PHE A 126 2.47 12.41 23.13
CA PHE A 126 2.70 11.07 23.70
C PHE A 126 3.94 11.04 24.58
N ARG A 127 3.93 10.16 25.56
CA ARG A 127 5.10 9.90 26.41
C ARG A 127 6.00 8.89 25.71
N VAL A 128 7.11 9.37 25.16
CA VAL A 128 8.08 8.54 24.46
C VAL A 128 9.35 8.44 25.28
N PRO A 129 9.76 7.26 25.73
CA PRO A 129 11.11 7.08 26.28
C PRO A 129 12.13 7.30 25.16
N PRO A 130 13.40 7.64 25.48
CA PRO A 130 14.43 7.73 24.46
C PRO A 130 14.53 6.43 23.66
N LEU A 131 14.33 6.50 22.35
CA LEU A 131 14.37 5.34 21.45
C LEU A 131 15.80 5.08 21.01
N ALA A 132 16.49 4.18 21.72
CA ALA A 132 17.84 3.76 21.36
C ALA A 132 17.85 2.77 20.18
N ALA A 133 19.03 2.55 19.59
CA ALA A 133 19.20 1.63 18.45
C ALA A 133 18.81 0.17 18.75
N ASP A 134 18.78 -0.21 20.02
CA ASP A 134 18.40 -1.53 20.53
C ASP A 134 16.97 -1.58 21.10
N VAL A 135 16.12 -0.59 20.76
CA VAL A 135 14.72 -0.56 21.18
C VAL A 135 14.04 -1.89 20.85
N SER A 136 13.37 -2.46 21.83
CA SER A 136 12.67 -3.72 21.65
C SER A 136 11.33 -3.56 20.91
N PRO A 137 10.83 -4.59 20.20
CA PRO A 137 9.49 -4.55 19.62
C PRO A 137 8.40 -4.21 20.62
N ARG A 138 8.55 -4.65 21.88
CA ARG A 138 7.60 -4.38 22.97
C ARG A 138 7.50 -2.91 23.34
N GLU A 139 8.61 -2.18 23.31
CA GLU A 139 8.63 -0.74 23.59
C GLU A 139 7.89 0.03 22.48
N LEU A 140 8.09 -0.36 21.22
CA LEU A 140 7.36 0.25 20.10
C LEU A 140 5.87 -0.14 20.08
N SER A 141 5.55 -1.40 20.40
CA SER A 141 4.15 -1.83 20.56
C SER A 141 3.42 -1.02 21.64
N ALA A 142 4.09 -0.73 22.74
CA ALA A 142 3.52 0.09 23.81
C ALA A 142 3.20 1.54 23.37
N LEU A 143 3.92 2.09 22.41
CA LEU A 143 3.60 3.39 21.80
C LEU A 143 2.33 3.31 20.94
N LEU A 144 2.15 2.23 20.18
CA LEU A 144 0.91 1.98 19.44
C LEU A 144 -0.28 1.86 20.40
N ASP A 145 -0.12 1.14 21.50
CA ASP A 145 -1.17 0.97 22.50
C ASP A 145 -1.59 2.30 23.15
N GLN A 146 -0.67 3.24 23.36
CA GLN A 146 -1.01 4.59 23.85
C GLN A 146 -1.89 5.37 22.86
N ALA A 147 -1.76 5.10 21.56
CA ALA A 147 -2.53 5.77 20.52
C ALA A 147 -3.92 5.17 20.31
N LYS A 148 -4.16 3.93 20.75
CA LYS A 148 -5.46 3.24 20.58
C LYS A 148 -6.59 4.06 21.20
N GLY A 149 -7.68 4.21 20.45
CA GLY A 149 -8.84 5.00 20.86
C GLY A 149 -8.65 6.52 20.81
N THR A 150 -7.52 7.03 20.37
CA THR A 150 -7.30 8.46 20.10
C THR A 150 -7.48 8.76 18.60
N LYS A 151 -7.74 10.02 18.26
CA LYS A 151 -7.78 10.49 16.88
C LYS A 151 -6.43 10.31 16.15
N TYR A 152 -5.35 10.09 16.87
CA TYR A 152 -4.00 9.93 16.32
C TYR A 152 -3.63 8.49 16.00
N HIS A 153 -4.50 7.51 16.28
CA HIS A 153 -4.19 6.09 16.09
C HIS A 153 -3.68 5.78 14.68
N THR A 154 -4.41 6.23 13.65
CA THR A 154 -4.02 6.04 12.25
C THR A 154 -2.69 6.71 11.92
N LEU A 155 -2.47 7.96 12.39
CA LEU A 155 -1.21 8.67 12.19
C LEU A 155 -0.04 7.93 12.83
N VAL A 156 -0.19 7.50 14.08
CA VAL A 156 0.84 6.78 14.82
C VAL A 156 1.16 5.44 14.16
N SER A 157 0.15 4.68 13.76
CA SER A 157 0.31 3.41 13.02
C SER A 157 1.08 3.64 11.71
N PHE A 158 0.74 4.67 10.96
CA PHE A 158 1.43 5.03 9.72
C PHE A 158 2.90 5.47 9.97
N GLN A 159 3.15 6.31 10.98
CA GLN A 159 4.51 6.72 11.34
C GLN A 159 5.34 5.52 11.80
N MET A 160 4.75 4.63 12.59
CA MET A 160 5.38 3.40 13.03
C MET A 160 5.76 2.53 11.82
N LEU A 161 4.82 2.28 10.89
CA LEU A 161 5.09 1.51 9.68
C LEU A 161 6.23 2.10 8.84
N ARG A 162 6.28 3.43 8.69
CA ARG A 162 7.37 4.11 7.95
C ARG A 162 8.71 4.06 8.66
N THR A 163 8.72 3.91 9.97
CA THR A 163 9.93 3.77 10.78
C THR A 163 10.55 2.39 10.61
N MET A 164 9.73 1.36 10.41
CA MET A 164 10.19 -0.02 10.25
C MET A 164 11.12 -0.19 9.04
N ALA A 165 12.03 -1.15 9.14
CA ALA A 165 12.77 -1.68 8.00
C ALA A 165 11.82 -2.45 7.08
N LYS A 166 12.23 -2.73 5.84
CA LYS A 166 11.47 -3.64 4.97
C LYS A 166 11.91 -5.08 5.26
N ALA A 167 10.94 -5.97 5.45
CA ALA A 167 11.22 -7.39 5.53
C ALA A 167 11.75 -7.90 4.17
N ARG A 168 12.68 -8.86 4.20
CA ARG A 168 13.33 -9.45 3.02
C ARG A 168 13.66 -10.91 3.26
N TYR A 169 13.98 -11.63 2.19
CA TYR A 169 14.51 -12.98 2.30
C TYR A 169 16.03 -12.95 2.45
N ALA A 170 16.58 -13.81 3.30
CA ALA A 170 18.00 -13.94 3.55
C ALA A 170 18.37 -15.37 3.96
N THR A 171 19.65 -15.72 3.86
CA THR A 171 20.14 -17.05 4.26
C THR A 171 20.60 -17.10 5.72
N ASN A 172 20.82 -15.94 6.34
CA ASN A 172 21.20 -15.84 7.75
C ASN A 172 19.96 -15.51 8.60
N PRO A 173 19.69 -16.23 9.70
CA PRO A 173 18.61 -15.91 10.62
C PRO A 173 18.96 -14.63 11.39
N ALA A 174 18.20 -13.56 11.16
CA ALA A 174 18.33 -12.28 11.88
C ALA A 174 17.05 -11.93 12.65
N GLY A 175 16.10 -12.88 12.73
CA GLY A 175 14.82 -12.68 13.37
C GLY A 175 13.85 -11.84 12.55
N HIS A 176 12.66 -11.65 13.11
CA HIS A 176 11.62 -10.82 12.50
C HIS A 176 11.11 -9.82 13.54
N TYR A 177 11.64 -8.59 13.47
CA TYR A 177 11.39 -7.54 14.45
C TYR A 177 9.90 -7.26 14.66
N GLY A 178 9.12 -7.04 13.59
CA GLY A 178 7.69 -6.73 13.69
C GLY A 178 6.83 -7.85 14.29
N LEU A 179 7.27 -9.13 14.17
CA LEU A 179 6.61 -10.28 14.79
C LEU A 179 7.18 -10.62 16.18
N ALA A 180 8.26 -9.94 16.59
CA ALA A 180 9.01 -10.25 17.80
C ALA A 180 9.44 -11.72 17.88
N LEU A 181 9.93 -12.28 16.75
CA LEU A 181 10.37 -13.67 16.61
C LEU A 181 11.86 -13.76 16.30
N ALA A 182 12.57 -14.67 16.98
CA ALA A 182 13.98 -14.92 16.75
C ALA A 182 14.26 -15.69 15.44
N ASP A 183 13.34 -16.58 15.06
CA ASP A 183 13.42 -17.41 13.86
C ASP A 183 12.12 -17.26 13.08
N TYR A 184 12.21 -16.94 11.79
CA TYR A 184 11.03 -16.86 10.95
C TYR A 184 11.35 -17.14 9.49
N CYS A 185 10.45 -17.85 8.83
CA CYS A 185 10.49 -18.07 7.39
C CYS A 185 9.08 -18.04 6.81
N HIS A 186 8.97 -18.09 5.52
CA HIS A 186 7.71 -18.35 4.85
C HIS A 186 7.67 -19.81 4.39
N PHE A 187 6.82 -20.62 5.01
CA PHE A 187 6.70 -22.06 4.79
C PHE A 187 5.30 -22.48 4.29
N THR A 188 4.26 -21.77 4.70
CA THR A 188 2.87 -22.21 4.63
C THR A 188 2.16 -21.89 3.30
N SER A 189 2.81 -21.25 2.32
CA SER A 189 2.17 -20.85 1.06
C SER A 189 3.00 -21.18 -0.18
N PRO A 190 3.41 -22.44 -0.42
CA PRO A 190 4.31 -22.82 -1.52
C PRO A 190 3.69 -22.67 -2.93
N ILE A 191 2.36 -22.57 -3.03
CA ILE A 191 1.68 -22.39 -4.32
C ILE A 191 1.96 -21.00 -4.92
N ARG A 192 2.12 -19.98 -4.06
CA ARG A 192 2.24 -18.57 -4.48
C ARG A 192 3.57 -17.91 -4.14
N ARG A 193 4.41 -18.53 -3.30
CA ARG A 193 5.71 -17.98 -2.91
C ARG A 193 6.83 -18.97 -3.25
N TYR A 194 7.77 -18.52 -4.06
CA TYR A 194 8.92 -19.32 -4.46
C TYR A 194 9.85 -19.67 -3.29
N ALA A 195 10.01 -18.76 -2.32
CA ALA A 195 10.78 -19.01 -1.11
C ALA A 195 10.26 -20.22 -0.34
N ASP A 196 8.93 -20.35 -0.17
CA ASP A 196 8.32 -21.51 0.47
C ASP A 196 8.62 -22.81 -0.29
N THR A 197 8.45 -22.81 -1.62
CA THR A 197 8.79 -23.98 -2.46
C THR A 197 10.26 -24.35 -2.33
N SER A 198 11.15 -23.37 -2.23
CA SER A 198 12.59 -23.58 -2.09
C SER A 198 12.92 -24.31 -0.78
N ILE A 199 12.34 -23.87 0.35
CA ILE A 199 12.59 -24.51 1.64
C ILE A 199 11.90 -25.86 1.78
N HIS A 200 10.74 -26.07 1.12
CA HIS A 200 10.09 -27.39 1.08
C HIS A 200 10.98 -28.47 0.48
N ARG A 201 11.76 -28.15 -0.57
CA ARG A 201 12.73 -29.10 -1.15
C ARG A 201 13.77 -29.53 -0.12
N ILE A 202 14.32 -28.57 0.62
CA ILE A 202 15.35 -28.81 1.64
C ILE A 202 14.79 -29.65 2.79
N LEU A 203 13.59 -29.28 3.27
CA LEU A 203 12.92 -30.02 4.34
C LEU A 203 12.51 -31.43 3.89
N SER A 204 12.11 -31.64 2.63
CA SER A 204 11.79 -32.95 2.08
C SER A 204 13.02 -33.87 2.09
N ASP A 205 14.18 -33.39 1.65
CA ASP A 205 15.43 -34.14 1.72
C ASP A 205 15.81 -34.45 3.18
N TYR A 206 15.66 -33.51 4.08
CA TYR A 206 15.94 -33.70 5.50
C TYR A 206 15.04 -34.75 6.13
N VAL A 207 13.72 -34.70 5.89
CA VAL A 207 12.74 -35.68 6.38
C VAL A 207 12.97 -37.06 5.76
N ALA A 208 13.42 -37.11 4.50
CA ALA A 208 13.79 -38.37 3.83
C ALA A 208 15.11 -38.98 4.36
N GLY A 209 15.78 -38.33 5.33
CA GLY A 209 16.98 -38.82 5.97
C GLY A 209 18.27 -38.58 5.18
N VAL A 210 18.28 -37.64 4.20
CA VAL A 210 19.50 -37.26 3.50
C VAL A 210 20.45 -36.62 4.51
N PRO A 211 21.73 -37.04 4.56
CA PRO A 211 22.70 -36.46 5.50
C PRO A 211 22.83 -34.95 5.35
N VAL A 212 22.87 -34.22 6.48
CA VAL A 212 22.92 -32.73 6.51
C VAL A 212 24.09 -32.21 5.69
N ALA A 213 25.26 -32.83 5.71
CA ALA A 213 26.40 -32.45 4.90
C ALA A 213 26.12 -32.49 3.38
N VAL A 214 25.33 -33.48 2.93
CA VAL A 214 24.90 -33.58 1.52
C VAL A 214 23.89 -32.46 1.18
N ILE A 215 22.96 -32.18 2.09
CA ILE A 215 22.00 -31.09 1.94
C ILE A 215 22.73 -29.75 1.85
N GLN A 216 23.69 -29.51 2.74
CA GLN A 216 24.50 -28.30 2.75
C GLN A 216 25.25 -28.11 1.42
N GLN A 217 25.92 -29.17 0.92
CA GLN A 217 26.61 -29.11 -0.36
C GLN A 217 25.65 -28.86 -1.53
N ARG A 218 24.49 -29.52 -1.52
CA ARG A 218 23.49 -29.44 -2.61
C ARG A 218 22.83 -28.07 -2.72
N TYR A 219 22.53 -27.43 -1.58
CA TYR A 219 21.66 -26.26 -1.54
C TYR A 219 22.35 -24.95 -1.11
N ALA A 220 23.66 -24.94 -0.80
CA ALA A 220 24.35 -23.75 -0.32
C ALA A 220 24.27 -22.56 -1.29
N GLU A 221 24.49 -22.79 -2.57
CA GLU A 221 24.39 -21.75 -3.62
C GLU A 221 22.92 -21.46 -3.96
N PHE A 222 22.10 -22.49 -4.09
CA PHE A 222 20.69 -22.39 -4.40
C PHE A 222 19.91 -21.46 -3.44
N VAL A 223 20.16 -21.52 -2.12
CA VAL A 223 19.47 -20.68 -1.15
C VAL A 223 19.85 -19.21 -1.27
N GLN A 224 21.08 -18.91 -1.66
CA GLN A 224 21.53 -17.53 -1.90
C GLN A 224 20.78 -16.92 -3.09
N GLU A 225 20.73 -17.63 -4.19
CA GLU A 225 20.02 -17.22 -5.39
C GLU A 225 18.52 -17.09 -5.13
N SER A 226 17.92 -18.11 -4.45
CA SER A 226 16.51 -18.12 -4.10
C SER A 226 16.11 -16.94 -3.22
N ALA A 227 16.90 -16.61 -2.20
CA ALA A 227 16.64 -15.48 -1.30
C ALA A 227 16.70 -14.13 -2.03
N ALA A 228 17.73 -13.95 -2.87
CA ALA A 228 17.90 -12.73 -3.65
C ALA A 228 16.75 -12.55 -4.67
N LEU A 229 16.47 -13.60 -5.45
CA LEU A 229 15.39 -13.59 -6.44
C LEU A 229 14.02 -13.36 -5.80
N SER A 230 13.73 -14.06 -4.69
CA SER A 230 12.44 -13.90 -3.99
C SER A 230 12.24 -12.49 -3.46
N SER A 231 13.30 -11.85 -2.93
CA SER A 231 13.21 -10.46 -2.44
C SER A 231 12.96 -9.47 -3.58
N ASP A 232 13.65 -9.61 -4.71
CA ASP A 232 13.51 -8.72 -5.86
C ASP A 232 12.15 -8.88 -6.54
N THR A 233 11.72 -10.12 -6.76
CA THR A 233 10.42 -10.40 -7.41
C THR A 233 9.24 -10.04 -6.53
N GLU A 234 9.34 -10.16 -5.20
CA GLU A 234 8.31 -9.69 -4.26
C GLU A 234 8.08 -8.19 -4.38
N VAL A 235 9.16 -7.38 -4.40
CA VAL A 235 9.04 -5.92 -4.56
C VAL A 235 8.37 -5.55 -5.88
N ARG A 236 8.72 -6.25 -6.97
CA ARG A 236 8.09 -6.04 -8.28
C ARG A 236 6.61 -6.44 -8.29
N ALA A 237 6.28 -7.58 -7.69
CA ALA A 237 4.90 -8.07 -7.60
C ALA A 237 4.01 -7.10 -6.80
N MET A 238 4.49 -6.65 -5.62
CA MET A 238 3.79 -5.65 -4.82
C MET A 238 3.62 -4.32 -5.56
N GLY A 239 4.63 -3.89 -6.35
CA GLY A 239 4.52 -2.69 -7.17
C GLY A 239 3.46 -2.82 -8.26
N ALA A 240 3.39 -3.96 -8.93
CA ALA A 240 2.40 -4.23 -9.96
C ALA A 240 0.98 -4.35 -9.38
N GLU A 241 0.84 -5.03 -8.24
CA GLU A 241 -0.43 -5.18 -7.49
C GLU A 241 -0.97 -3.80 -7.09
N ARG A 242 -0.14 -2.98 -6.42
CA ARG A 242 -0.53 -1.63 -6.01
C ARG A 242 -0.94 -0.75 -7.20
N SER A 243 -0.19 -0.81 -8.31
CA SER A 243 -0.56 -0.05 -9.51
C SER A 243 -1.89 -0.52 -10.11
N ALA A 244 -2.21 -1.81 -10.04
CA ALA A 244 -3.50 -2.33 -10.50
C ALA A 244 -4.65 -1.89 -9.57
N GLU A 245 -4.44 -1.93 -8.26
CA GLU A 245 -5.40 -1.42 -7.26
C GLU A 245 -5.68 0.06 -7.45
N ASP A 246 -4.65 0.89 -7.66
CA ASP A 246 -4.79 2.32 -7.96
C ASP A 246 -5.61 2.55 -9.23
N CYS A 247 -5.40 1.75 -10.29
CA CYS A 247 -6.18 1.82 -11.51
C CYS A 247 -7.66 1.44 -11.29
N TYR A 248 -7.95 0.37 -10.54
CA TYR A 248 -9.32 -0.03 -10.21
C TYR A 248 -10.01 1.00 -9.32
N ALA A 249 -9.31 1.57 -8.34
CA ALA A 249 -9.84 2.65 -7.52
C ALA A 249 -10.21 3.88 -8.36
N ALA A 250 -9.33 4.30 -9.28
CA ALA A 250 -9.61 5.39 -10.20
C ALA A 250 -10.76 5.07 -11.17
N GLU A 251 -10.90 3.81 -11.62
CA GLU A 251 -12.01 3.37 -12.48
C GLU A 251 -13.33 3.45 -11.75
N CYS A 252 -13.40 2.94 -10.50
CA CYS A 252 -14.57 3.05 -9.64
C CYS A 252 -14.96 4.52 -9.42
N MET A 253 -14.00 5.35 -9.02
CA MET A 253 -14.26 6.75 -8.69
C MET A 253 -14.56 7.62 -9.92
N ARG A 254 -14.27 7.16 -11.14
CA ARG A 254 -14.63 7.87 -12.37
C ARG A 254 -16.14 7.99 -12.57
N ALA A 255 -16.92 7.04 -12.06
CA ALA A 255 -18.40 7.11 -12.08
C ALA A 255 -18.95 8.18 -11.15
N HIS A 256 -18.17 8.63 -10.17
CA HIS A 256 -18.55 9.54 -9.09
C HIS A 256 -17.99 10.97 -9.26
N LEU A 257 -17.59 11.35 -10.48
CA LEU A 257 -17.06 12.68 -10.76
C LEU A 257 -18.09 13.77 -10.41
N GLY A 258 -17.68 14.75 -9.59
CA GLY A 258 -18.52 15.85 -9.09
C GLY A 258 -19.28 15.54 -7.80
N GLU A 259 -19.30 14.30 -7.34
CA GLU A 259 -19.94 13.90 -6.09
C GLU A 259 -19.07 14.23 -4.88
N CYS A 260 -19.73 14.43 -3.72
CA CYS A 260 -19.07 14.72 -2.45
C CYS A 260 -19.11 13.51 -1.54
N PHE A 261 -17.99 13.26 -0.85
CA PHE A 261 -17.83 12.16 0.09
C PHE A 261 -17.21 12.64 1.39
N PRO A 262 -17.61 12.06 2.53
CA PRO A 262 -16.85 12.19 3.76
C PRO A 262 -15.56 11.40 3.64
N GLY A 263 -14.47 11.95 4.18
CA GLY A 263 -13.17 11.30 4.17
C GLY A 263 -12.37 11.60 5.42
N VAL A 264 -11.20 10.98 5.51
CA VAL A 264 -10.24 11.18 6.58
C VAL A 264 -8.88 11.46 5.97
N VAL A 265 -8.18 12.47 6.48
CA VAL A 265 -6.82 12.79 6.05
C VAL A 265 -5.87 11.65 6.43
N THR A 266 -5.22 11.04 5.45
CA THR A 266 -4.27 9.93 5.64
C THR A 266 -2.83 10.36 5.47
N GLY A 267 -2.58 11.45 4.75
CA GLY A 267 -1.22 11.94 4.52
C GLY A 267 -1.19 13.44 4.32
N VAL A 268 -0.11 14.07 4.80
CA VAL A 268 0.14 15.50 4.62
C VAL A 268 1.55 15.69 4.06
N THR A 269 1.66 16.47 3.00
CA THR A 269 2.91 16.79 2.32
C THR A 269 2.96 18.29 2.01
N GLU A 270 4.11 18.83 1.63
CA GLU A 270 4.23 20.23 1.18
C GLU A 270 3.38 20.56 -0.08
N TRP A 271 3.01 19.51 -0.86
CA TRP A 271 2.24 19.66 -2.10
C TRP A 271 0.73 19.56 -1.91
N GLY A 272 0.27 19.12 -0.70
CA GLY A 272 -1.14 18.93 -0.39
C GLY A 272 -1.39 17.77 0.57
N VAL A 273 -2.63 17.33 0.60
CA VAL A 273 -3.10 16.30 1.53
C VAL A 273 -3.72 15.11 0.79
N TYR A 274 -3.49 13.91 1.32
CA TYR A 274 -4.19 12.69 0.91
C TYR A 274 -5.40 12.50 1.80
N VAL A 275 -6.52 12.15 1.19
CA VAL A 275 -7.77 11.86 1.89
C VAL A 275 -8.28 10.52 1.44
N ARG A 276 -8.63 9.66 2.40
CA ARG A 276 -9.22 8.35 2.16
C ARG A 276 -10.71 8.40 2.48
N LEU A 277 -11.50 7.88 1.57
CA LEU A 277 -12.95 7.75 1.70
C LEU A 277 -13.29 6.46 2.48
N GLU A 278 -14.56 6.33 2.88
CA GLU A 278 -15.06 5.15 3.57
C GLU A 278 -14.95 3.87 2.70
N ASN A 279 -15.13 4.01 1.38
CA ASN A 279 -14.94 2.93 0.42
C ASN A 279 -13.48 2.58 0.13
N THR A 280 -12.52 3.15 0.87
CA THR A 280 -11.07 2.99 0.76
C THR A 280 -10.37 3.74 -0.37
N ALA A 281 -11.11 4.37 -1.28
CA ALA A 281 -10.50 5.21 -2.32
C ALA A 281 -9.67 6.32 -1.68
N GLU A 282 -8.43 6.46 -2.09
CA GLU A 282 -7.54 7.53 -1.64
C GLU A 282 -7.28 8.50 -2.79
N GLY A 283 -7.49 9.78 -2.54
CA GLY A 283 -7.25 10.83 -3.51
C GLY A 283 -6.42 11.97 -2.93
N PHE A 284 -5.93 12.82 -3.81
CA PHE A 284 -5.03 13.92 -3.46
C PHE A 284 -5.71 15.27 -3.62
N ILE A 285 -5.62 16.13 -2.61
CA ILE A 285 -5.99 17.53 -2.64
C ILE A 285 -4.72 18.36 -2.73
N ARG A 286 -4.56 19.11 -3.81
CA ARG A 286 -3.41 19.99 -3.97
C ARG A 286 -3.44 21.12 -2.94
N ALA A 287 -2.28 21.58 -2.49
CA ALA A 287 -2.16 22.66 -1.51
C ALA A 287 -2.89 23.94 -1.96
N GLU A 288 -2.95 24.21 -3.27
CA GLU A 288 -3.65 25.37 -3.86
C GLU A 288 -5.18 25.32 -3.71
N TYR A 289 -5.76 24.11 -3.43
CA TYR A 289 -7.19 23.91 -3.19
C TYR A 289 -7.56 23.95 -1.72
N LEU A 290 -6.57 23.92 -0.82
CA LEU A 290 -6.82 24.08 0.60
C LEU A 290 -7.32 25.50 0.92
N PRO A 291 -8.05 25.68 2.04
CA PRO A 291 -8.51 27.00 2.46
C PRO A 291 -7.39 28.05 2.46
N ALA A 292 -7.72 29.27 2.04
CA ALA A 292 -6.75 30.34 1.91
C ALA A 292 -5.99 30.62 3.22
N GLY A 293 -4.68 30.77 3.14
CA GLY A 293 -3.82 31.06 4.29
C GLY A 293 -3.37 29.82 5.06
N MET A 294 -3.67 28.61 4.60
CA MET A 294 -3.08 27.40 5.19
C MET A 294 -1.65 27.22 4.67
N GLU A 295 -0.72 27.04 5.60
CA GLU A 295 0.70 26.80 5.35
C GLU A 295 1.11 25.46 5.93
N PHE A 296 1.97 24.73 5.21
CA PHE A 296 2.53 23.46 5.67
C PHE A 296 3.52 23.71 6.82
N ASP A 297 3.40 22.98 7.92
CA ASP A 297 4.22 23.14 9.12
C ASP A 297 5.61 22.47 9.04
N GLY A 298 5.92 21.86 7.91
CA GLY A 298 7.16 21.10 7.71
C GLY A 298 7.13 19.67 8.25
N ALA A 299 6.02 19.22 8.86
CA ALA A 299 5.92 17.92 9.49
C ALA A 299 4.70 17.11 8.99
N PHE A 300 3.50 17.36 9.51
CA PHE A 300 2.31 16.57 9.23
C PHE A 300 0.99 17.34 9.32
N SER A 301 1.04 18.68 9.30
CA SER A 301 -0.18 19.48 9.29
C SER A 301 -0.08 20.71 8.41
N TYR A 302 -1.23 21.16 7.95
CA TYR A 302 -1.43 22.51 7.45
C TYR A 302 -2.10 23.35 8.53
N ARG A 303 -1.66 24.60 8.69
CA ARG A 303 -2.24 25.51 9.69
C ARG A 303 -2.33 26.94 9.17
N THR A 304 -3.37 27.65 9.60
CA THR A 304 -3.45 29.09 9.37
C THR A 304 -2.57 29.85 10.37
N PRO A 305 -1.94 30.99 9.97
CA PRO A 305 -1.20 31.82 10.91
C PRO A 305 -2.15 32.48 11.93
N GLY A 306 -1.64 32.79 13.14
CA GLY A 306 -2.37 33.53 14.17
C GLY A 306 -2.50 32.83 15.50
N LEU A 307 -3.20 33.47 16.44
CA LEU A 307 -3.37 32.97 17.82
C LEU A 307 -4.36 31.79 17.94
N ASN A 308 -5.28 31.64 17.00
CA ASN A 308 -6.23 30.53 16.95
C ASN A 308 -6.14 29.87 15.56
N PRO A 309 -5.07 29.09 15.30
CA PRO A 309 -4.88 28.46 13.98
C PRO A 309 -5.94 27.39 13.73
N THR A 310 -6.50 27.39 12.52
CA THR A 310 -7.15 26.18 12.01
C THR A 310 -6.05 25.22 11.62
N VAL A 311 -6.12 23.98 12.10
CA VAL A 311 -5.12 22.93 11.86
C VAL A 311 -5.81 21.79 11.12
N LEU A 312 -5.19 21.33 10.04
CA LEU A 312 -5.57 20.13 9.31
C LEU A 312 -4.42 19.12 9.41
N THR A 313 -4.67 18.00 10.04
CA THR A 313 -3.65 16.98 10.26
C THR A 313 -4.17 15.58 9.91
N VAL A 314 -3.27 14.61 9.85
CA VAL A 314 -3.64 13.20 9.62
C VAL A 314 -4.60 12.73 10.72
N GLY A 315 -5.67 12.04 10.30
CA GLY A 315 -6.75 11.57 11.18
C GLY A 315 -7.93 12.55 11.30
N ASP A 316 -7.82 13.77 10.80
CA ASP A 316 -8.94 14.69 10.80
C ASP A 316 -9.97 14.32 9.73
N PRO A 317 -11.28 14.42 10.03
CA PRO A 317 -12.34 14.26 9.03
C PRO A 317 -12.26 15.41 8.02
N TYR A 318 -12.43 15.12 6.75
CA TYR A 318 -12.37 16.10 5.69
C TYR A 318 -13.25 15.72 4.51
N ASP A 319 -14.33 16.48 4.31
CA ASP A 319 -15.27 16.27 3.21
C ASP A 319 -14.67 16.74 1.89
N VAL A 320 -14.76 15.90 0.87
CA VAL A 320 -14.14 16.15 -0.43
C VAL A 320 -15.12 15.96 -1.57
N ARG A 321 -14.80 16.60 -2.70
CA ARG A 321 -15.45 16.38 -3.99
C ARG A 321 -14.47 15.74 -4.96
N VAL A 322 -14.93 14.75 -5.70
CA VAL A 322 -14.15 14.09 -6.76
C VAL A 322 -14.10 15.01 -7.98
N ILE A 323 -12.90 15.49 -8.36
CA ILE A 323 -12.73 16.37 -9.52
C ILE A 323 -12.07 15.69 -10.71
N ARG A 324 -11.32 14.62 -10.46
CA ARG A 324 -10.62 13.88 -11.51
C ARG A 324 -10.38 12.44 -11.05
N ALA A 325 -10.54 11.50 -11.98
CA ALA A 325 -10.14 10.12 -11.82
C ALA A 325 -9.49 9.65 -13.13
N GLU A 326 -8.18 9.44 -13.12
CA GLU A 326 -7.37 9.08 -14.29
C GLU A 326 -6.93 7.62 -14.19
N VAL A 327 -7.68 6.74 -14.83
CA VAL A 327 -7.49 5.27 -14.73
C VAL A 327 -6.10 4.83 -15.19
N ALA A 328 -5.57 5.45 -16.27
CA ALA A 328 -4.31 5.03 -16.88
C ALA A 328 -3.08 5.18 -15.95
N VAL A 329 -3.18 6.04 -14.93
CA VAL A 329 -2.11 6.31 -13.96
C VAL A 329 -2.55 6.04 -12.51
N GLY A 330 -3.80 5.56 -12.33
CA GLY A 330 -4.34 5.27 -11.00
C GLY A 330 -4.47 6.50 -10.09
N GLN A 331 -4.74 7.69 -10.65
CA GLN A 331 -4.76 8.93 -9.89
C GLN A 331 -6.17 9.44 -9.68
N ILE A 332 -6.48 9.81 -8.44
CA ILE A 332 -7.73 10.45 -8.05
C ILE A 332 -7.40 11.81 -7.43
N ASP A 333 -7.95 12.89 -8.00
CA ASP A 333 -7.81 14.23 -7.45
C ASP A 333 -9.12 14.67 -6.80
N PHE A 334 -8.99 15.25 -5.63
CA PHE A 334 -10.10 15.81 -4.85
C PHE A 334 -9.96 17.33 -4.69
N GLU A 335 -11.06 17.97 -4.34
CA GLU A 335 -11.11 19.32 -3.78
C GLU A 335 -11.95 19.32 -2.49
N PRO A 336 -11.80 20.30 -1.59
CA PRO A 336 -12.67 20.45 -0.43
C PRO A 336 -14.15 20.57 -0.83
N ALA A 337 -15.05 19.86 -0.17
CA ALA A 337 -16.50 19.91 -0.46
C ALA A 337 -17.15 21.24 -0.09
N VAL A 338 -16.55 22.02 0.83
CA VAL A 338 -17.09 23.30 1.33
C VAL A 338 -16.08 24.41 1.09
N GLY A 339 -16.49 25.42 0.30
CA GLY A 339 -15.78 26.70 0.17
C GLY A 339 -14.75 26.84 -0.95
N ALA A 340 -14.58 25.83 -1.79
CA ALA A 340 -13.72 25.93 -2.97
C ALA A 340 -14.49 26.52 -4.16
N SER A 341 -14.54 27.82 -4.27
CA SER A 341 -14.82 28.50 -5.55
C SER A 341 -13.52 28.54 -6.37
N HIS A 342 -13.08 27.39 -6.90
CA HIS A 342 -12.00 27.33 -7.84
C HIS A 342 -12.53 27.20 -9.27
N PRO A 343 -11.98 27.98 -10.22
CA PRO A 343 -12.39 27.87 -11.62
C PRO A 343 -12.02 26.47 -12.13
N ASP A 344 -13.02 25.79 -12.70
CA ASP A 344 -12.87 24.53 -13.41
C ASP A 344 -11.62 24.55 -14.32
N PRO A 345 -10.60 23.72 -14.08
CA PRO A 345 -9.40 23.68 -14.91
C PRO A 345 -9.70 23.28 -16.37
N ASN A 346 -10.87 22.68 -16.65
CA ASN A 346 -11.35 22.36 -17.98
C ASN A 346 -12.12 23.51 -18.65
N ALA A 347 -12.55 24.54 -17.91
CA ALA A 347 -13.27 25.69 -18.49
C ALA A 347 -12.43 26.51 -19.47
N ARG A 348 -11.12 26.35 -19.50
CA ARG A 348 -10.21 27.04 -20.44
C ARG A 348 -10.06 26.35 -21.79
N ARG A 349 -10.56 25.11 -21.99
CA ARG A 349 -10.47 24.40 -23.28
C ARG A 349 -11.71 24.54 -24.17
N GLY A 350 -12.80 25.17 -23.72
CA GLY A 350 -14.08 25.25 -24.40
C GLY A 350 -14.42 26.58 -25.09
N ARG A 351 -13.52 27.58 -25.15
CA ARG A 351 -13.79 28.84 -25.82
C ARG A 351 -12.87 29.13 -27.01
N SER A 352 -13.13 28.42 -28.08
CA SER A 352 -12.83 28.94 -29.42
C SER A 352 -13.74 28.22 -30.40
N MET A 353 -14.71 28.91 -30.85
CA MET A 353 -15.52 28.86 -32.06
C MET A 353 -17.02 29.04 -31.79
N GLY A 354 -17.51 30.18 -32.16
CA GLY A 354 -18.93 30.47 -32.23
C GLY A 354 -19.17 31.95 -32.48
N GLY A 355 -19.17 32.33 -33.73
CA GLY A 355 -19.46 33.72 -34.15
C GLY A 355 -20.86 34.13 -33.75
N SER A 356 -21.03 35.39 -33.41
CA SER A 356 -22.32 36.03 -33.43
C SER A 356 -22.22 37.40 -34.11
N THR A 357 -22.96 37.46 -35.19
CA THR A 357 -23.47 38.68 -35.83
C THR A 357 -24.37 39.45 -34.89
N ALA A 358 -24.09 40.74 -34.68
CA ALA A 358 -25.14 41.74 -34.55
C ALA A 358 -24.53 43.16 -34.63
N SER A 359 -25.02 43.90 -35.59
CA SER A 359 -25.00 45.26 -35.98
C SER A 359 -24.99 46.32 -34.87
N GLY A 360 -24.26 47.42 -35.12
CA GLY A 360 -24.39 48.68 -34.38
C GLY A 360 -23.37 49.72 -34.76
N SER A 361 -23.70 50.54 -35.73
CA SER A 361 -23.00 51.70 -36.29
C SER A 361 -22.52 52.73 -35.26
N LYS A 362 -21.33 53.33 -35.47
CA LYS A 362 -21.05 54.76 -35.72
C LYS A 362 -19.55 55.08 -35.59
N LYS A 363 -18.99 55.45 -36.73
CA LYS A 363 -18.28 56.63 -37.24
C LYS A 363 -17.19 57.36 -36.41
N PHE A 364 -16.12 57.69 -37.19
CA PHE A 364 -15.06 58.72 -37.05
C PHE A 364 -13.87 58.32 -36.13
N GLY A 365 -12.63 58.51 -36.53
CA GLY A 365 -11.93 59.19 -37.63
C GLY A 365 -10.43 58.91 -37.59
N SER A 366 -9.87 58.91 -38.69
CA SER A 366 -8.62 59.38 -39.30
C SER A 366 -7.27 59.37 -38.57
N GLY A 367 -6.29 58.88 -39.29
CA GLY A 367 -4.87 59.31 -39.27
C GLY A 367 -3.94 58.22 -38.79
N GLY A 368 -2.98 57.66 -39.51
CA GLY A 368 -2.19 58.09 -40.60
C GLY A 368 -0.80 57.53 -40.44
N ARG A 369 -0.29 56.84 -41.49
CA ARG A 369 1.15 56.69 -41.86
C ARG A 369 2.09 55.94 -40.89
N SER A 370 2.90 55.01 -41.31
CA SER A 370 3.72 54.66 -42.43
C SER A 370 5.05 54.06 -41.97
N GLY A 371 5.60 53.17 -42.72
CA GLY A 371 7.01 52.79 -42.74
C GLY A 371 7.29 51.46 -41.99
N GLY A 372 7.70 50.39 -42.54
CA GLY A 372 8.46 50.16 -43.77
C GLY A 372 9.80 49.55 -43.39
N TYR A 373 10.14 48.45 -44.10
CA TYR A 373 11.45 47.79 -44.21
C TYR A 373 11.70 46.50 -43.44
N GLY A 374 11.62 45.39 -44.17
CA GLY A 374 12.48 44.22 -43.94
C GLY A 374 13.82 44.45 -44.72
N PRO A 375 14.64 43.50 -45.05
CA PRO A 375 14.68 42.06 -44.86
C PRO A 375 16.10 41.45 -44.62
N ARG A 376 16.23 40.13 -44.77
CA ARG A 376 17.47 39.33 -45.02
C ARG A 376 18.19 38.84 -43.75
N GLY A 377 18.67 37.63 -43.66
CA GLY A 377 18.98 36.54 -44.56
C GLY A 377 20.07 35.67 -43.96
N GLY A 378 20.05 34.45 -44.33
CA GLY A 378 21.26 33.70 -44.64
C GLY A 378 21.68 32.68 -43.58
N THR A 379 21.53 31.43 -43.83
CA THR A 379 22.19 30.40 -44.59
C THR A 379 23.11 29.46 -43.75
N ARG A 380 22.87 28.17 -43.98
CA ARG A 380 23.81 27.05 -44.15
C ARG A 380 24.59 26.56 -42.89
N SER A 381 24.85 25.32 -42.70
CA SER A 381 24.93 24.06 -43.43
C SER A 381 25.48 22.99 -42.52
N GLY A 382 25.17 21.79 -42.62
CA GLY A 382 25.75 20.61 -43.17
C GLY A 382 25.98 19.61 -42.05
N SER A 383 25.62 18.41 -42.11
CA SER A 383 25.72 17.25 -42.96
C SER A 383 26.48 16.13 -42.30
N HIS A 384 26.03 14.93 -42.61
CA HIS A 384 26.68 13.60 -42.56
C HIS A 384 26.58 12.83 -41.24
N GLY A 385 26.17 11.62 -41.22
CA GLY A 385 26.09 10.42 -42.04
C GLY A 385 25.95 9.29 -41.06
N GLY A 386 25.18 8.31 -41.15
CA GLY A 386 25.13 7.25 -42.13
C GLY A 386 25.44 5.94 -41.38
N GLY A 387 24.58 4.92 -41.52
CA GLY A 387 24.94 3.58 -41.11
C GLY A 387 23.75 2.66 -40.88
N LYS A 388 23.43 1.90 -41.92
CA LYS A 388 22.43 0.85 -42.06
C LYS A 388 22.77 -0.43 -41.33
N SER A 389 21.76 -1.21 -40.97
CA SER A 389 21.36 -2.59 -41.34
C SER A 389 20.63 -3.23 -40.16
N GLY A 390 19.48 -3.89 -40.23
CA GLY A 390 18.92 -4.79 -41.18
C GLY A 390 18.53 -6.08 -40.48
N GLY A 391 17.28 -6.60 -40.70
CA GLY A 391 16.91 -7.99 -40.41
C GLY A 391 15.77 -8.17 -39.38
N THR A 392 14.55 -8.20 -39.74
CA THR A 392 13.51 -9.19 -40.18
C THR A 392 13.23 -10.38 -39.27
N HIS A 393 11.94 -10.62 -39.13
CA HIS A 393 11.14 -11.79 -38.71
C HIS A 393 10.69 -11.75 -37.26
N GLY A 394 9.41 -11.76 -36.91
CA GLY A 394 8.26 -12.47 -37.49
C GLY A 394 7.76 -13.45 -36.44
N GLY A 395 6.54 -13.29 -35.97
CA GLY A 395 5.91 -14.32 -35.15
C GLY A 395 4.97 -13.79 -34.05
N LYS A 396 3.69 -13.64 -34.40
CA LYS A 396 2.61 -13.68 -33.41
C LYS A 396 2.46 -15.11 -32.89
N PRO A 397 2.05 -15.32 -31.67
CA PRO A 397 0.92 -16.18 -31.43
C PRO A 397 -0.17 -15.54 -30.54
N SER A 398 -1.39 -15.77 -30.97
CA SER A 398 -2.63 -15.64 -30.25
C SER A 398 -2.66 -16.54 -29.01
N GLY A 399 -3.00 -16.01 -27.84
CA GLY A 399 -3.20 -16.79 -26.63
C GLY A 399 -4.35 -16.23 -25.81
N LYS A 400 -5.35 -17.04 -25.65
CA LYS A 400 -6.64 -16.88 -25.00
C LYS A 400 -6.54 -16.35 -23.56
N GLY A 401 -7.51 -15.49 -23.22
CA GLY A 401 -7.72 -14.94 -21.88
C GLY A 401 -7.92 -16.02 -20.81
N GLY A 402 -7.17 -15.89 -19.73
CA GLY A 402 -7.36 -16.62 -18.49
C GLY A 402 -7.79 -15.63 -17.43
N LYS A 403 -8.95 -15.90 -16.83
CA LYS A 403 -9.44 -15.19 -15.64
C LYS A 403 -8.50 -15.48 -14.49
N PHE A 404 -7.95 -14.44 -13.87
CA PHE A 404 -7.25 -14.56 -12.59
C PHE A 404 -8.13 -14.02 -11.47
N PRO A 405 -8.39 -14.82 -10.41
CA PRO A 405 -9.01 -14.31 -9.20
C PRO A 405 -7.98 -13.48 -8.42
N GLY A 406 -8.39 -12.32 -7.92
CA GLY A 406 -7.60 -11.46 -7.06
C GLY A 406 -7.05 -12.24 -5.85
N ARG A 407 -5.76 -12.07 -5.59
CA ARG A 407 -5.06 -12.77 -4.49
C ARG A 407 -4.44 -11.77 -3.55
N LYS A 408 -4.79 -11.95 -2.29
CA LYS A 408 -4.27 -11.29 -1.10
C LYS A 408 -2.80 -11.67 -0.87
N VAL A 409 -2.01 -10.68 -0.50
CA VAL A 409 -0.64 -10.86 0.00
C VAL A 409 -0.60 -10.36 1.43
N TYR A 410 -0.28 -11.27 2.35
CA TYR A 410 0.05 -10.96 3.74
C TYR A 410 1.51 -10.55 3.86
#